data_ac04cd02d4e9e6feb6146f0c00241529
#
_entry.id   ac04cd02d4e9e6feb6146f0c00241529
#
_cell.length_a   1.000
_cell.length_b   1.000
_cell.length_c   1.000
_cell.angle_alpha   90.00
_cell.angle_beta   90.00
_cell.angle_gamma   90.00
#
_symmetry.space_group_name_H-M   'P 1'
#
loop_
_entity.id
_entity.type
_entity.pdbx_description
1 polymer ?
#
loop_
_entity_poly.entity_id
_entity_poly.type
_entity_poly.pdbx_seq_one_letter_code
_entity_poly.pdbx_strand_id
1 'polypeptide(L)'
;VPEVADPLSFEVLGPDVEVPVFYTSSFQDEQVGGRAPLMFGELTNSPVVRLNAWNGAHVDGFAPQNLVEWKTFLDLYVNGEQTPRPAAFELFAPIVMEQAFGVAAPLPAQRTIPGADIEAQRAAYQAEPPVRILLENGAGDPDMPGAPIATTEVLAETWPIPGTTPVSYWFGP
;
A
#
# COMPACT_ATOMS: atom_id res chain seq x y z
N VAL A 1 -8.01 -15.94 -25.23
CA VAL A 1 -6.82 -15.94 -24.39
C VAL A 1 -7.11 -16.32 -22.94
N PRO A 2 -8.36 -16.65 -22.54
CA PRO A 2 -8.65 -17.14 -21.20
C PRO A 2 -7.83 -18.39 -20.82
N GLU A 3 -7.70 -19.35 -21.75
CA GLU A 3 -6.98 -20.62 -21.57
C GLU A 3 -5.53 -20.49 -21.14
N VAL A 4 -4.89 -19.34 -21.39
CA VAL A 4 -3.51 -19.03 -20.98
C VAL A 4 -3.48 -18.10 -19.78
N ALA A 5 -4.42 -17.18 -19.67
CA ALA A 5 -4.44 -16.16 -18.62
C ALA A 5 -5.08 -16.69 -17.32
N ASP A 6 -6.13 -17.52 -17.42
CA ASP A 6 -6.86 -18.02 -16.25
C ASP A 6 -5.96 -18.78 -15.24
N PRO A 7 -5.06 -19.70 -15.68
CA PRO A 7 -4.16 -20.38 -14.75
C PRO A 7 -3.14 -19.48 -14.08
N LEU A 8 -2.94 -18.28 -14.61
CA LEU A 8 -2.02 -17.25 -14.08
C LEU A 8 -2.77 -16.12 -13.38
N SER A 9 -4.10 -16.24 -13.28
CA SER A 9 -4.91 -15.24 -12.60
C SER A 9 -4.65 -15.27 -11.10
N PHE A 10 -4.86 -14.14 -10.47
CA PHE A 10 -4.64 -14.02 -9.03
C PHE A 10 -5.69 -14.82 -8.23
N GLU A 11 -6.89 -14.98 -8.75
CA GLU A 11 -7.94 -15.82 -8.16
C GLU A 11 -7.52 -17.29 -8.07
N VAL A 12 -6.66 -17.75 -8.99
CA VAL A 12 -6.14 -19.12 -8.99
C VAL A 12 -4.90 -19.24 -8.10
N LEU A 13 -3.97 -18.29 -8.19
CA LEU A 13 -2.67 -18.37 -7.52
C LEU A 13 -2.67 -17.75 -6.12
N GLY A 14 -3.59 -16.82 -5.83
CA GLY A 14 -3.66 -16.15 -4.54
C GLY A 14 -3.76 -17.11 -3.35
N PRO A 15 -4.61 -18.16 -3.41
CA PRO A 15 -4.69 -19.16 -2.35
C PRO A 15 -3.40 -19.95 -2.10
N ASP A 16 -2.48 -20.01 -3.08
CA ASP A 16 -1.20 -20.71 -2.93
C ASP A 16 -0.14 -19.86 -2.22
N VAL A 17 -0.43 -18.60 -1.92
CA VAL A 17 0.49 -17.70 -1.23
C VAL A 17 0.46 -17.95 0.27
N GLU A 18 1.55 -18.50 0.82
CA GLU A 18 1.70 -18.88 2.23
C GLU A 18 2.69 -17.98 3.00
N VAL A 19 3.10 -16.87 2.41
CA VAL A 19 4.03 -15.91 3.02
C VAL A 19 3.33 -14.61 3.38
N PRO A 20 3.85 -13.80 4.32
CA PRO A 20 3.33 -12.45 4.57
C PRO A 20 3.34 -11.59 3.30
N VAL A 21 2.26 -10.87 3.05
CA VAL A 21 2.08 -10.02 1.88
C VAL A 21 1.79 -8.57 2.28
N PHE A 22 2.56 -7.66 1.75
CA PHE A 22 2.24 -6.24 1.69
C PHE A 22 2.14 -5.83 0.23
N TYR A 23 1.03 -5.26 -0.17
CA TYR A 23 0.86 -4.77 -1.52
C TYR A 23 0.16 -3.42 -1.56
N THR A 24 0.35 -2.75 -2.65
CA THR A 24 -0.14 -1.41 -2.91
C THR A 24 -1.07 -1.41 -4.12
N SER A 25 -2.03 -0.51 -4.15
CA SER A 25 -2.96 -0.36 -5.26
C SER A 25 -3.33 1.10 -5.47
N SER A 26 -3.31 1.53 -6.73
CA SER A 26 -3.77 2.86 -7.13
C SER A 26 -5.14 2.75 -7.82
N PHE A 27 -6.09 3.60 -7.42
CA PHE A 27 -7.43 3.58 -8.04
C PHE A 27 -7.43 4.13 -9.47
N GLN A 28 -6.45 4.96 -9.81
CA GLN A 28 -6.28 5.56 -11.13
C GLN A 28 -5.08 4.96 -11.87
N ASP A 29 -4.74 3.71 -11.56
CA ASP A 29 -3.62 3.01 -12.18
C ASP A 29 -3.85 2.85 -13.69
N GLU A 30 -2.99 3.48 -14.49
CA GLU A 30 -3.07 3.48 -15.95
C GLU A 30 -2.46 2.22 -16.58
N GLN A 31 -1.81 1.36 -15.79
CA GLN A 31 -1.15 0.15 -16.29
C GLN A 31 -1.95 -1.12 -15.96
N VAL A 32 -2.35 -1.29 -14.70
CA VAL A 32 -3.04 -2.50 -14.25
C VAL A 32 -4.50 -2.25 -13.85
N GLY A 33 -4.91 -0.99 -13.76
CA GLY A 33 -6.25 -0.56 -13.36
C GLY A 33 -6.53 -0.70 -11.87
N GLY A 34 -7.61 -0.09 -11.41
CA GLY A 34 -7.97 0.05 -10.00
C GLY A 34 -8.59 -1.19 -9.35
N ARG A 35 -8.40 -2.40 -9.90
CA ARG A 35 -9.02 -3.64 -9.40
C ARG A 35 -8.15 -4.41 -8.41
N ALA A 36 -6.87 -4.06 -8.28
CA ALA A 36 -5.95 -4.80 -7.42
C ALA A 36 -6.43 -4.97 -5.95
N PRO A 37 -7.22 -4.06 -5.33
CA PRO A 37 -7.75 -4.32 -4.00
C PRO A 37 -8.60 -5.59 -3.87
N LEU A 38 -9.20 -6.08 -4.95
CA LEU A 38 -9.97 -7.33 -4.94
C LEU A 38 -9.10 -8.55 -4.59
N MET A 39 -7.81 -8.48 -4.84
CA MET A 39 -6.84 -9.52 -4.49
C MET A 39 -6.76 -9.78 -2.98
N PHE A 40 -7.19 -8.82 -2.15
CA PHE A 40 -7.15 -8.96 -0.70
C PHE A 40 -7.90 -10.21 -0.20
N GLY A 41 -9.04 -10.51 -0.78
CA GLY A 41 -9.85 -11.68 -0.44
C GLY A 41 -9.30 -13.02 -0.94
N GLU A 42 -8.38 -13.01 -1.91
CA GLU A 42 -7.83 -14.23 -2.52
C GLU A 42 -6.59 -14.75 -1.78
N LEU A 43 -5.94 -13.92 -0.96
CA LEU A 43 -4.74 -14.28 -0.19
C LEU A 43 -5.09 -15.08 1.08
N THR A 44 -5.89 -16.12 0.95
CA THR A 44 -6.54 -16.84 2.06
C THR A 44 -5.58 -17.64 2.94
N ASN A 45 -4.42 -18.04 2.41
CA ASN A 45 -3.41 -18.81 3.13
C ASN A 45 -2.20 -17.94 3.56
N SER A 46 -2.18 -16.66 3.19
CA SER A 46 -1.16 -15.75 3.70
C SER A 46 -1.38 -15.46 5.19
N PRO A 47 -0.36 -15.63 6.05
CA PRO A 47 -0.50 -15.39 7.48
C PRO A 47 -0.70 -13.90 7.84
N VAL A 48 -0.32 -13.01 6.95
CA VAL A 48 -0.48 -11.56 7.09
C VAL A 48 -0.66 -10.92 5.74
N VAL A 49 -1.76 -10.20 5.56
CA VAL A 49 -2.02 -9.41 4.35
C VAL A 49 -2.17 -7.95 4.74
N ARG A 50 -1.45 -7.07 4.05
CA ARG A 50 -1.55 -5.61 4.19
C ARG A 50 -1.79 -4.97 2.84
N LEU A 51 -2.79 -4.12 2.77
CA LEU A 51 -3.14 -3.35 1.59
C LEU A 51 -3.05 -1.86 1.89
N ASN A 52 -2.25 -1.14 1.11
CA ASN A 52 -2.36 0.31 0.99
C ASN A 52 -2.97 0.64 -0.39
N ALA A 53 -4.16 1.21 -0.40
CA ALA A 53 -4.82 1.68 -1.60
C ALA A 53 -4.89 3.21 -1.59
N TRP A 54 -4.73 3.87 -2.74
CA TRP A 54 -4.79 5.32 -2.79
C TRP A 54 -5.39 5.85 -4.08
N ASN A 55 -5.78 7.10 -3.99
CA ASN A 55 -6.30 7.84 -5.12
C ASN A 55 -5.15 8.46 -5.92
N GLY A 56 -4.51 7.68 -6.76
CA GLY A 56 -3.35 8.10 -7.53
C GLY A 56 -3.06 7.18 -8.71
N ALA A 57 -1.98 7.49 -9.45
CA ALA A 57 -1.49 6.76 -10.60
C ALA A 57 -0.58 5.58 -10.18
N HIS A 58 -0.12 4.79 -11.15
CA HIS A 58 0.74 3.63 -10.91
C HIS A 58 2.01 3.97 -10.13
N VAL A 59 2.69 5.05 -10.51
CA VAL A 59 3.94 5.49 -9.88
C VAL A 59 3.77 5.84 -8.39
N ASP A 60 2.57 6.22 -7.96
CA ASP A 60 2.29 6.57 -6.56
C ASP A 60 2.42 5.37 -5.60
N GLY A 61 2.62 4.15 -6.15
CA GLY A 61 3.08 2.99 -5.39
C GLY A 61 4.34 3.26 -4.57
N PHE A 62 5.16 4.14 -5.05
CA PHE A 62 6.39 4.58 -4.39
C PHE A 62 6.23 5.91 -3.63
N ALA A 63 5.00 6.36 -3.38
CA ALA A 63 4.73 7.56 -2.60
C ALA A 63 5.40 7.49 -1.21
N PRO A 64 5.82 8.63 -0.63
CA PRO A 64 6.56 8.66 0.63
C PRO A 64 5.92 7.87 1.76
N GLN A 65 4.61 7.95 1.92
CA GLN A 65 3.86 7.21 2.95
C GLN A 65 3.92 5.69 2.75
N ASN A 66 3.88 5.23 1.50
CA ASN A 66 3.97 3.80 1.18
C ASN A 66 5.36 3.23 1.44
N LEU A 67 6.41 3.98 1.13
CA LEU A 67 7.78 3.55 1.40
C LEU A 67 8.05 3.34 2.89
N VAL A 68 7.46 4.18 3.75
CA VAL A 68 7.58 4.03 5.21
C VAL A 68 6.88 2.76 5.69
N GLU A 69 5.67 2.48 5.20
CA GLU A 69 4.93 1.27 5.54
C GLU A 69 5.61 0.02 4.98
N TRP A 70 6.09 0.08 3.76
CA TRP A 70 6.84 -1.02 3.14
C TRP A 70 8.09 -1.36 3.93
N LYS A 71 8.86 -0.34 4.33
CA LYS A 71 10.02 -0.57 5.19
C LYS A 71 9.63 -1.21 6.52
N THR A 72 8.58 -0.73 7.16
CA THR A 72 8.08 -1.31 8.42
C THR A 72 7.74 -2.80 8.23
N PHE A 73 7.04 -3.14 7.15
CA PHE A 73 6.72 -4.53 6.84
C PHE A 73 7.96 -5.39 6.60
N LEU A 74 8.93 -4.89 5.83
CA LEU A 74 10.19 -5.60 5.57
C LEU A 74 11.00 -5.80 6.85
N ASP A 75 11.07 -4.82 7.71
CA ASP A 75 11.75 -4.96 9.02
C ASP A 75 11.13 -6.09 9.83
N LEU A 76 9.80 -6.16 9.90
CA LEU A 76 9.11 -7.15 10.71
C LEU A 76 9.15 -8.57 10.14
N TYR A 77 9.02 -8.73 8.82
CA TYR A 77 8.79 -10.06 8.20
C TYR A 77 9.96 -10.60 7.37
N VAL A 78 10.90 -9.75 7.00
CA VAL A 78 12.08 -10.14 6.23
C VAL A 78 13.36 -9.99 7.05
N ASN A 79 13.58 -8.80 7.62
CA ASN A 79 14.79 -8.51 8.39
C ASN A 79 14.76 -9.13 9.80
N GLY A 80 13.59 -9.25 10.41
CA GLY A 80 13.42 -9.78 11.76
C GLY A 80 13.79 -8.79 12.87
N GLU A 81 14.06 -7.55 12.54
CA GLU A 81 14.31 -6.45 13.48
C GLU A 81 13.96 -5.10 12.86
N GLN A 82 13.52 -4.17 13.68
CA GLN A 82 13.29 -2.79 13.24
C GLN A 82 14.61 -2.01 13.25
N THR A 83 15.01 -1.53 12.07
CA THR A 83 16.25 -0.79 11.90
C THR A 83 15.98 0.68 11.56
N PRO A 84 16.83 1.62 12.03
CA PRO A 84 16.77 3.00 11.54
C PRO A 84 16.95 3.06 10.04
N ARG A 85 16.29 4.01 9.39
CA ARG A 85 16.57 4.29 7.98
C ARG A 85 18.01 4.76 7.82
N PRO A 86 18.76 4.26 6.82
CA PRO A 86 20.10 4.75 6.56
C PRO A 86 20.10 6.26 6.25
N ALA A 87 21.08 7.00 6.78
CA ALA A 87 21.19 8.44 6.54
C ALA A 87 21.29 8.78 5.04
N ALA A 88 21.91 7.93 4.25
CA ALA A 88 21.95 8.08 2.79
C ALA A 88 20.55 8.03 2.16
N PHE A 89 19.64 7.19 2.68
CA PHE A 89 18.27 7.13 2.20
C PHE A 89 17.51 8.42 2.48
N GLU A 90 17.66 8.99 3.67
CA GLU A 90 17.06 10.28 4.03
C GLU A 90 17.60 11.43 3.14
N LEU A 91 18.88 11.39 2.82
CA LEU A 91 19.53 12.40 1.98
C LEU A 91 19.07 12.35 0.52
N PHE A 92 18.93 11.16 -0.03
CA PHE A 92 18.63 10.98 -1.46
C PHE A 92 17.13 10.89 -1.76
N ALA A 93 16.28 10.55 -0.79
CA ALA A 93 14.85 10.38 -1.02
C ALA A 93 14.18 11.61 -1.66
N PRO A 94 14.41 12.87 -1.22
CA PRO A 94 13.79 14.02 -1.88
C PRO A 94 14.17 14.16 -3.36
N ILE A 95 15.40 13.82 -3.72
CA ILE A 95 15.87 13.85 -5.12
C ILE A 95 15.14 12.81 -5.96
N VAL A 96 14.98 11.61 -5.42
CA VAL A 96 14.25 10.52 -6.08
C VAL A 96 12.76 10.88 -6.22
N MET A 97 12.17 11.49 -5.19
CA MET A 97 10.79 11.96 -5.22
C MET A 97 10.60 13.06 -6.29
N GLU A 98 11.52 14.01 -6.38
CA GLU A 98 11.47 15.04 -7.41
C GLU A 98 11.56 14.45 -8.83
N GLN A 99 12.39 13.44 -9.04
CA GLN A 99 12.49 12.75 -10.33
C GLN A 99 11.24 11.94 -10.67
N ALA A 100 10.62 11.29 -9.68
CA ALA A 100 9.47 10.42 -9.89
C ALA A 100 8.15 11.21 -9.99
N PHE A 101 8.01 12.27 -9.19
CA PHE A 101 6.74 12.99 -8.99
C PHE A 101 6.80 14.47 -9.37
N GLY A 102 7.97 14.99 -9.75
CA GLY A 102 8.16 16.42 -10.03
C GLY A 102 8.17 17.30 -8.78
N VAL A 103 8.17 16.71 -7.59
CA VAL A 103 8.15 17.41 -6.30
C VAL A 103 9.11 16.71 -5.33
N ALA A 104 10.00 17.45 -4.70
CA ALA A 104 10.94 16.95 -3.70
C ALA A 104 10.24 16.66 -2.35
N ALA A 105 9.26 15.76 -2.37
CA ALA A 105 8.48 15.41 -1.19
C ALA A 105 9.34 14.71 -0.14
N PRO A 106 9.32 15.15 1.14
CA PRO A 106 10.05 14.49 2.21
C PRO A 106 9.41 13.15 2.56
N LEU A 107 10.23 12.22 3.05
CA LEU A 107 9.71 11.01 3.68
C LEU A 107 9.10 11.35 5.04
N PRO A 108 7.93 10.78 5.38
CA PRO A 108 7.40 10.85 6.74
C PRO A 108 8.38 10.25 7.75
N ALA A 109 8.18 10.57 9.02
CA ALA A 109 8.94 9.95 10.11
C ALA A 109 8.86 8.43 10.02
N GLN A 110 9.97 7.77 10.33
CA GLN A 110 9.97 6.31 10.38
C GLN A 110 8.97 5.84 11.45
N ARG A 111 8.15 4.89 11.06
CA ARG A 111 7.23 4.24 11.96
C ARG A 111 7.98 3.21 12.81
N THR A 112 7.68 3.17 14.10
CA THR A 112 8.19 2.17 15.03
C THR A 112 7.02 1.42 15.64
N ILE A 113 6.99 0.11 15.47
CA ILE A 113 5.97 -0.75 16.06
C ILE A 113 6.42 -1.14 17.48
N PRO A 114 5.58 -0.95 18.52
CA PRO A 114 5.94 -1.26 19.89
C PRO A 114 6.01 -2.77 20.13
N GLY A 115 6.92 -3.20 21.00
CA GLY A 115 7.08 -4.60 21.42
C GLY A 115 8.44 -4.84 22.04
N ALA A 116 8.50 -5.76 23.00
CA ALA A 116 9.74 -6.12 23.68
C ALA A 116 10.71 -6.92 22.80
N ASP A 117 10.14 -7.63 21.83
CA ASP A 117 10.86 -8.44 20.85
C ASP A 117 10.10 -8.43 19.50
N ILE A 118 10.65 -9.09 18.52
CA ILE A 118 10.08 -9.11 17.16
C ILE A 118 8.69 -9.75 17.11
N GLU A 119 8.41 -10.74 17.92
CA GLU A 119 7.12 -11.41 17.94
C GLU A 119 6.05 -10.50 18.56
N ALA A 120 6.38 -9.78 19.64
CA ALA A 120 5.49 -8.77 20.22
C ALA A 120 5.24 -7.61 19.23
N GLN A 121 6.25 -7.20 18.46
CA GLN A 121 6.12 -6.18 17.43
C GLN A 121 5.23 -6.65 16.27
N ARG A 122 5.40 -7.90 15.81
CA ARG A 122 4.53 -8.51 14.78
C ARG A 122 3.08 -8.58 15.26
N ALA A 123 2.87 -9.01 16.53
CA ALA A 123 1.53 -9.06 17.12
C ALA A 123 0.88 -7.67 17.19
N ALA A 124 1.63 -6.66 17.60
CA ALA A 124 1.14 -5.27 17.64
C ALA A 124 0.81 -4.75 16.25
N TYR A 125 1.65 -5.02 15.24
CA TYR A 125 1.39 -4.67 13.86
C TYR A 125 0.15 -5.38 13.30
N GLN A 126 -0.01 -6.67 13.58
CA GLN A 126 -1.16 -7.45 13.12
C GLN A 126 -2.48 -7.03 13.77
N ALA A 127 -2.43 -6.42 14.96
CA ALA A 127 -3.60 -5.89 15.65
C ALA A 127 -4.17 -4.60 15.00
N GLU A 128 -3.43 -3.99 14.09
CA GLU A 128 -3.91 -2.82 13.36
C GLU A 128 -4.78 -3.22 12.15
N PRO A 129 -5.74 -2.38 11.75
CA PRO A 129 -6.52 -2.63 10.54
C PRO A 129 -5.63 -2.89 9.32
N PRO A 130 -5.84 -3.99 8.59
CA PRO A 130 -4.93 -4.39 7.52
C PRO A 130 -5.08 -3.61 6.21
N VAL A 131 -6.17 -2.87 6.06
CA VAL A 131 -6.47 -2.07 4.86
C VAL A 131 -6.36 -0.59 5.20
N ARG A 132 -5.53 0.12 4.47
CA ARG A 132 -5.38 1.58 4.52
C ARG A 132 -5.76 2.17 3.17
N ILE A 133 -6.66 3.16 3.18
CA ILE A 133 -7.06 3.89 1.98
C ILE A 133 -6.60 5.32 2.15
N LEU A 134 -5.68 5.73 1.31
CA LEU A 134 -5.08 7.06 1.29
C LEU A 134 -5.81 7.93 0.27
N LEU A 135 -6.45 8.98 0.74
CA LEU A 135 -7.27 9.90 -0.07
C LEU A 135 -6.57 11.25 -0.24
N GLU A 136 -7.10 12.05 -1.16
CA GLU A 136 -6.63 13.41 -1.46
C GLU A 136 -5.14 13.46 -1.84
N ASN A 137 -4.65 12.42 -2.51
CA ASN A 137 -3.28 12.34 -2.97
C ASN A 137 -2.96 13.51 -3.93
N GLY A 138 -1.93 14.29 -3.57
CA GLY A 138 -1.50 15.44 -4.36
C GLY A 138 -2.34 16.72 -4.22
N ALA A 139 -3.42 16.72 -3.44
CA ALA A 139 -4.31 17.88 -3.29
C ALA A 139 -4.14 18.65 -1.98
N GLY A 140 -3.44 18.08 -1.01
CA GLY A 140 -3.56 18.51 0.38
C GLY A 140 -2.50 19.50 0.86
N ASP A 141 -1.34 19.59 0.23
CA ASP A 141 -0.27 20.48 0.68
C ASP A 141 -0.12 21.69 -0.26
N PRO A 142 -0.50 22.91 0.18
CA PRO A 142 -0.37 24.09 -0.67
C PRO A 142 1.10 24.48 -0.93
N ASP A 143 2.05 24.07 -0.08
CA ASP A 143 3.46 24.35 -0.23
C ASP A 143 4.14 23.34 -1.18
N MET A 144 3.51 22.18 -1.38
CA MET A 144 3.97 21.13 -2.28
C MET A 144 2.83 20.62 -3.18
N PRO A 145 2.26 21.45 -4.06
CA PRO A 145 1.16 21.06 -4.93
C PRO A 145 1.58 19.91 -5.84
N GLY A 146 0.75 18.86 -5.91
CA GLY A 146 1.04 17.65 -6.69
C GLY A 146 1.93 16.62 -5.98
N ALA A 147 2.42 16.89 -4.76
CA ALA A 147 3.12 15.87 -3.98
C ALA A 147 2.21 14.66 -3.72
N PRO A 148 2.70 13.42 -3.89
CA PRO A 148 1.91 12.21 -3.68
C PRO A 148 1.80 11.91 -2.18
N ILE A 149 1.20 12.84 -1.46
CA ILE A 149 0.97 12.77 -0.01
C ILE A 149 -0.53 12.83 0.23
N ALA A 150 -1.07 11.79 0.83
CA ALA A 150 -2.46 11.76 1.24
C ALA A 150 -2.65 12.55 2.54
N THR A 151 -3.70 13.35 2.62
CA THR A 151 -4.08 14.10 3.80
C THR A 151 -5.16 13.43 4.63
N THR A 152 -5.88 12.50 4.02
CA THR A 152 -6.95 11.73 4.66
C THR A 152 -6.68 10.24 4.52
N GLU A 153 -6.86 9.51 5.61
CA GLU A 153 -6.70 8.05 5.66
C GLU A 153 -7.98 7.41 6.21
N VAL A 154 -8.40 6.33 5.56
CA VAL A 154 -9.48 5.45 6.03
C VAL A 154 -8.88 4.08 6.33
N LEU A 155 -9.12 3.58 7.54
CA LEU A 155 -8.69 2.25 7.99
C LEU A 155 -9.87 1.28 7.93
N ALA A 156 -9.64 0.04 7.51
CA ALA A 156 -10.66 -0.99 7.45
C ALA A 156 -10.09 -2.39 7.74
N GLU A 157 -10.96 -3.25 8.28
CA GLU A 157 -10.60 -4.63 8.66
C GLU A 157 -10.54 -5.57 7.46
N THR A 158 -11.12 -5.19 6.34
CA THR A 158 -11.17 -6.01 5.13
C THR A 158 -11.47 -5.18 3.89
N TRP A 159 -11.25 -5.78 2.73
CA TRP A 159 -11.69 -5.26 1.44
C TRP A 159 -12.57 -6.29 0.72
N PRO A 160 -13.76 -5.94 0.16
CA PRO A 160 -14.37 -4.59 0.23
C PRO A 160 -14.72 -4.17 1.67
N ILE A 161 -14.77 -2.84 1.90
CA ILE A 161 -15.12 -2.30 3.23
C ILE A 161 -16.54 -2.76 3.59
N PRO A 162 -16.78 -3.29 4.79
CA PRO A 162 -18.10 -3.73 5.21
C PRO A 162 -19.16 -2.61 5.08
N GLY A 163 -20.31 -2.98 4.54
CA GLY A 163 -21.42 -2.04 4.33
C GLY A 163 -21.34 -1.24 3.02
N THR A 164 -20.29 -1.41 2.21
CA THR A 164 -20.27 -0.82 0.86
C THR A 164 -21.21 -1.57 -0.07
N THR A 165 -21.87 -0.81 -0.96
CA THR A 165 -22.78 -1.37 -1.97
C THR A 165 -22.29 -0.98 -3.36
N PRO A 166 -22.18 -1.94 -4.30
CA PRO A 166 -21.85 -1.63 -5.67
C PRO A 166 -22.90 -0.73 -6.32
N VAL A 167 -22.45 0.30 -7.03
CA VAL A 167 -23.30 1.18 -7.82
C VAL A 167 -22.88 1.09 -9.28
N SER A 168 -23.83 0.82 -10.16
CA SER A 168 -23.59 0.78 -11.60
C SER A 168 -24.03 2.08 -12.25
N TYR A 169 -23.13 2.70 -13.01
CA TYR A 169 -23.41 3.85 -13.85
C TYR A 169 -23.45 3.40 -15.31
N TRP A 170 -24.54 3.71 -15.99
CA TRP A 170 -24.71 3.37 -17.38
C TRP A 170 -24.54 4.64 -18.22
N PHE A 171 -23.70 4.58 -19.23
CA PHE A 171 -23.61 5.63 -20.23
C PHE A 171 -24.81 5.48 -21.16
N GLY A 172 -25.65 6.51 -21.23
CA GLY A 172 -26.76 6.55 -22.17
C GLY A 172 -26.28 6.83 -23.62
N PRO A 173 -27.15 6.60 -24.61
CA PRO A 173 -26.87 6.94 -25.98
C PRO A 173 -26.71 8.45 -26.16
#